data_bd187370a7c2c2aec0dd36a8231a3085
#
_entry.id   bd187370a7c2c2aec0dd36a8231a3085
#
_cell.length_a   1.000
_cell.length_b   1.000
_cell.length_c   1.000
_cell.angle_alpha   90.00
_cell.angle_beta   90.00
_cell.angle_gamma   90.00
#
_symmetry.space_group_name_H-M   'P 1'
#
loop_
_entity.id
_entity.type
_entity.pdbx_description
1 polymer ?
#
loop_
_entity_poly.entity_id
_entity_poly.type
_entity_poly.pdbx_seq_one_letter_code
_entity_poly.pdbx_strand_id
1 'polypeptide(L)' 'MPKYEVKVEATTQRDIIVDAVSEYEAWVLAQIEMVGLVGGENTQVISSKEIDDA' A
#
# COMPACT_ATOMS: atom_id res chain seq x y z
N MET A 1 16.32 -0.36 0.14
CA MET A 1 15.21 -1.06 0.78
C MET A 1 14.31 -1.67 -0.28
N PRO A 2 13.71 -2.80 -0.01
CA PRO A 2 12.80 -3.39 -1.00
C PRO A 2 11.58 -2.51 -1.23
N LYS A 3 11.01 -2.63 -2.41
CA LYS A 3 9.79 -1.94 -2.76
C LYS A 3 8.65 -2.93 -2.79
N TYR A 4 7.50 -2.49 -2.35
CA TYR A 4 6.29 -3.30 -2.37
C TYR A 4 5.21 -2.59 -3.14
N GLU A 5 4.49 -3.34 -3.94
CA GLU A 5 3.29 -2.84 -4.59
C GLU A 5 2.11 -3.33 -3.79
N VAL A 6 1.34 -2.41 -3.24
CA VAL A 6 0.22 -2.75 -2.37
C VAL A 6 -1.07 -2.28 -3.04
N LYS A 7 -1.99 -3.20 -3.25
CA LYS A 7 -3.30 -2.85 -3.79
C LYS A 7 -4.22 -2.52 -2.63
N VAL A 8 -4.71 -1.30 -2.60
CA VAL A 8 -5.58 -0.81 -1.54
C VAL A 8 -6.91 -0.40 -2.14
N GLU A 9 -7.98 -0.75 -1.47
CA GLU A 9 -9.33 -0.42 -1.91
C GLU A 9 -10.02 0.48 -0.90
N ALA A 10 -10.68 1.49 -1.40
CA ALA A 10 -11.59 2.32 -0.61
C ALA A 10 -12.83 2.47 -1.48
N THR A 11 -13.15 3.67 -1.95
CA THR A 11 -14.19 3.84 -2.96
C THR A 11 -13.68 3.37 -4.31
N THR A 12 -12.37 3.45 -4.54
CA THR A 12 -11.72 2.95 -5.75
C THR A 12 -10.50 2.15 -5.34
N GLN A 13 -9.99 1.36 -6.26
CA GLN A 13 -8.77 0.61 -6.04
C GLN A 13 -7.58 1.42 -6.54
N ARG A 14 -6.47 1.33 -5.81
CA ARG A 14 -5.22 1.95 -6.22
C ARG A 14 -4.06 1.04 -5.89
N ASP A 15 -3.06 1.07 -6.75
CA ASP A 15 -1.81 0.37 -6.51
C ASP A 15 -0.81 1.39 -6.01
N ILE A 16 -0.32 1.18 -4.80
CA ILE A 16 0.61 2.11 -4.15
C ILE A 16 1.95 1.43 -3.97
N ILE A 17 3.01 2.08 -4.42
CA ILE A 17 4.35 1.54 -4.30
C ILE A 17 5.04 2.23 -3.13
N VAL A 18 5.53 1.43 -2.19
CA VAL A 18 6.20 1.94 -1.00
C VAL A 18 7.54 1.25 -0.80
N ASP A 19 8.47 1.97 -0.18
CA ASP A 19 9.73 1.37 0.27
C ASP A 19 9.54 0.94 1.71
N ALA A 20 9.80 -0.32 2.00
CA ALA A 20 9.55 -0.86 3.32
C ALA A 20 10.51 -1.99 3.62
N VAL A 21 10.76 -2.24 4.90
CA VAL A 21 11.65 -3.33 5.30
C VAL A 21 10.93 -4.66 5.40
N SER A 22 9.61 -4.64 5.40
CA SER A 22 8.81 -5.85 5.46
C SER A 22 7.45 -5.60 4.84
N GLU A 23 6.76 -6.69 4.52
CA GLU A 23 5.43 -6.61 3.97
C GLU A 23 4.46 -5.91 4.93
N TYR A 24 4.58 -6.20 6.21
CA TYR A 24 3.72 -5.58 7.20
C TYR A 24 3.88 -4.06 7.19
N GLU A 25 5.12 -3.60 7.16
CA GLU A 25 5.38 -2.16 7.11
C GLU A 25 4.83 -1.57 5.82
N ALA A 26 4.95 -2.31 4.72
CA ALA A 26 4.41 -1.84 3.43
C ALA A 26 2.90 -1.63 3.51
N TRP A 27 2.19 -2.55 4.16
CA TRP A 27 0.75 -2.42 4.32
C TRP A 27 0.40 -1.15 5.10
N VAL A 28 1.11 -0.93 6.20
CA VAL A 28 0.86 0.25 7.04
C VAL A 28 1.11 1.53 6.26
N LEU A 29 2.23 1.60 5.56
CA LEU A 29 2.56 2.78 4.78
C LEU A 29 1.57 3.03 3.67
N ALA A 30 1.14 1.97 2.98
CA ALA A 30 0.18 2.11 1.90
C ALA A 30 -1.18 2.58 2.41
N GLN A 31 -1.59 2.09 3.58
CA GLN A 31 -2.85 2.55 4.16
C GLN A 31 -2.79 4.03 4.53
N ILE A 32 -1.67 4.46 5.08
CA ILE A 32 -1.49 5.87 5.41
C ILE A 32 -1.59 6.74 4.16
N GLU A 33 -0.93 6.31 3.09
CA GLU A 33 -1.00 7.01 1.81
C GLU A 33 -2.43 7.12 1.30
N MET A 34 -3.15 5.99 1.34
CA MET A 34 -4.50 5.94 0.83
C MET A 34 -5.44 6.82 1.65
N VAL A 35 -5.27 6.84 2.96
CA VAL A 35 -6.04 7.71 3.84
C VAL A 35 -5.85 9.18 3.45
N GLY A 36 -4.62 9.55 3.14
CA GLY A 36 -4.33 10.91 2.70
C GLY A 36 -4.98 11.27 1.37
N LEU A 37 -5.23 10.27 0.52
CA LEU A 37 -5.81 10.52 -0.80
C LEU A 37 -7.33 10.54 -0.78
N VAL A 38 -7.96 9.65 -0.01
CA VAL A 38 -9.40 9.45 -0.11
C VAL A 38 -10.14 9.59 1.22
N GLY A 39 -9.46 9.95 2.29
CA GLY A 39 -10.13 10.21 3.56
C GLY A 39 -10.21 9.04 4.53
N GLY A 40 -9.77 7.90 4.16
CA GLY A 40 -9.52 6.82 5.11
C GLY A 40 -10.66 5.91 5.52
N GLU A 41 -11.89 6.23 5.24
CA GLU A 41 -12.99 5.36 5.62
C GLU A 41 -13.03 4.13 4.71
N ASN A 42 -13.20 2.96 5.31
CA ASN A 42 -13.34 1.71 4.58
C ASN A 42 -12.13 1.37 3.71
N THR A 43 -10.97 1.88 4.08
CA THR A 43 -9.74 1.56 3.37
C THR A 43 -9.28 0.17 3.78
N GLN A 44 -8.93 -0.65 2.80
CA GLN A 44 -8.59 -2.03 3.04
C GLN A 44 -7.48 -2.46 2.09
N VAL A 45 -6.51 -3.19 2.62
CA VAL A 45 -5.46 -3.77 1.79
C VAL A 45 -5.98 -5.06 1.19
N ILE A 46 -5.93 -5.17 -0.14
CA ILE A 46 -6.41 -6.35 -0.84
C ILE A 46 -5.27 -7.34 -1.03
N SER A 47 -4.12 -6.85 -1.46
CA SER A 47 -2.98 -7.72 -1.72
C SER A 47 -1.72 -6.89 -1.74
N SER A 48 -0.59 -7.57 -1.63
CA SER A 48 0.70 -6.91 -1.72
C SER A 48 1.71 -7.88 -2.30
N LYS A 49 2.74 -7.34 -2.92
CA LYS A 49 3.85 -8.17 -3.40
C LYS A 49 5.11 -7.33 -3.40
N GLU A 50 6.22 -8.01 -3.18
CA GLU A 50 7.51 -7.36 -3.26
C GLU A 50 7.89 -7.18 -4.72
N ILE A 51 8.34 -5.99 -5.08
CA ILE A 51 8.79 -5.68 -6.42
C ILE A 51 10.31 -5.68 -6.41
N ASP A 52 10.90 -6.41 -7.34
CA ASP A 52 12.35 -6.39 -7.47
C ASP A 52 12.76 -5.05 -8.04
N ASP A 53 13.59 -4.35 -7.30
CA ASP A 53 14.03 -3.02 -7.66
C ASP A 53 15.37 -3.04 -8.40
N ALA A 54 15.77 -4.18 -8.86
CA ALA A 54 17.08 -4.34 -9.49
C ALA A 54 17.27 -3.46 -10.73
#